data_f507787dd98772b0e8842b46b277ebdc
#
_entry.id   f507787dd98772b0e8842b46b277ebdc
#
_cell.length_a   1.000
_cell.length_b   1.000
_cell.length_c   1.000
_cell.angle_alpha   90.00
_cell.angle_beta   90.00
_cell.angle_gamma   90.00
#
_symmetry.space_group_name_H-M   'P 1'
#
loop_
_entity.id
_entity.type
_entity.pdbx_description
1 polymer ?
#
loop_
_entity_poly.entity_id
_entity_poly.type
_entity_poly.pdbx_seq_one_letter_code
_entity_poly.pdbx_strand_id
1 'polypeptide(L)'
;PSLYEAKYVIDVLDEQPDMNLLKALGKRTAITTAGMDVAITSKADQQYDCVSRYFAPVAGIEEDPVTGSIHTAIAPLWAEKLAKNNIIAYQASSRGGVLYCNVLNQERIEVSGYGKLYMQAEIFP
;
A
#
# COMPACT_ATOMS: atom_id res chain seq x y z
N PRO A 1 1.03 -1.60 10.51
CA PRO A 1 1.34 -2.53 9.41
C PRO A 1 2.82 -2.86 9.32
N SER A 2 3.11 -4.04 8.83
CA SER A 2 4.49 -4.45 8.53
C SER A 2 4.76 -4.27 7.04
N LEU A 3 5.91 -3.70 6.70
CA LEU A 3 6.34 -3.49 5.32
C LEU A 3 7.53 -4.39 5.01
N TYR A 4 7.41 -5.21 3.96
CA TYR A 4 8.44 -6.11 3.48
C TYR A 4 8.91 -5.69 2.08
N GLU A 5 10.22 -5.61 1.91
CA GLU A 5 10.82 -5.34 0.61
C GLU A 5 11.22 -6.66 -0.06
N ALA A 6 10.69 -6.90 -1.25
CA ALA A 6 11.08 -8.01 -2.11
C ALA A 6 12.16 -7.58 -3.10
N LYS A 7 13.03 -8.51 -3.49
CA LYS A 7 14.10 -8.23 -4.43
C LYS A 7 13.60 -8.08 -5.87
N TYR A 8 12.57 -8.84 -6.23
CA TYR A 8 12.03 -8.88 -7.60
C TYR A 8 10.54 -8.60 -7.62
N VAL A 9 10.07 -8.00 -8.72
CA VAL A 9 8.63 -7.75 -8.94
C VAL A 9 7.81 -9.03 -8.88
N ILE A 10 8.32 -10.13 -9.43
CA ILE A 10 7.61 -11.41 -9.43
C ILE A 10 7.32 -11.91 -8.01
N ASP A 11 8.20 -11.65 -7.05
CA ASP A 11 7.99 -12.05 -5.65
C ASP A 11 6.79 -11.30 -5.04
N VAL A 12 6.52 -10.07 -5.48
CA VAL A 12 5.33 -9.30 -5.07
C VAL A 12 4.07 -9.83 -5.76
N LEU A 13 4.15 -10.06 -7.07
CA LEU A 13 2.99 -10.47 -7.87
C LEU A 13 2.49 -11.86 -7.51
N ASP A 14 3.41 -12.78 -7.21
CA ASP A 14 3.10 -14.18 -6.93
C ASP A 14 2.87 -14.47 -5.43
N GLU A 15 2.96 -13.46 -4.56
CA GLU A 15 2.77 -13.64 -3.12
C GLU A 15 1.37 -14.19 -2.81
N GLN A 16 1.35 -15.26 -2.01
CA GLN A 16 0.14 -15.93 -1.53
C GLN A 16 0.17 -15.99 0.01
N PRO A 17 -0.14 -14.89 0.72
CA PRO A 17 -0.05 -14.86 2.16
C PRO A 17 -1.08 -15.79 2.82
N ASP A 18 -0.68 -16.43 3.92
CA ASP A 18 -1.58 -17.21 4.76
C ASP A 18 -2.50 -16.27 5.56
N MET A 19 -3.71 -16.05 5.06
CA MET A 19 -4.70 -15.16 5.68
C MET A 19 -5.13 -15.62 7.08
N ASN A 20 -5.17 -16.93 7.33
CA ASN A 20 -5.51 -17.46 8.64
C ASN A 20 -4.42 -17.18 9.66
N LEU A 21 -3.16 -17.31 9.26
CA LEU A 21 -2.02 -16.97 10.11
C LEU A 21 -1.98 -15.47 10.41
N LEU A 22 -2.20 -14.61 9.43
CA LEU A 22 -2.26 -13.16 9.62
C LEU A 22 -3.39 -12.76 10.58
N LYS A 23 -4.58 -13.35 10.44
CA LYS A 23 -5.70 -13.15 11.36
C LYS A 23 -5.37 -13.61 12.79
N ALA A 24 -4.70 -14.75 12.94
CA ALA A 24 -4.31 -15.30 14.24
C ALA A 24 -3.26 -14.43 14.93
N LEU A 25 -2.28 -13.93 14.19
CA LEU A 25 -1.26 -13.02 14.74
C LEU A 25 -1.85 -11.69 15.19
N GLY A 26 -2.80 -11.14 14.44
CA GLY A 26 -3.51 -9.92 14.82
C GLY A 26 -4.30 -10.04 16.13
N LYS A 27 -4.88 -11.21 16.40
CA LYS A 27 -5.59 -11.47 17.66
C LYS A 27 -4.67 -11.63 18.88
N ARG A 28 -3.43 -12.07 18.68
CA ARG A 28 -2.46 -12.28 19.78
C ARG A 28 -1.81 -10.98 20.23
N THR A 29 -1.80 -9.96 19.42
CA THR A 29 -1.22 -8.65 19.73
C THR A 29 -2.25 -7.65 20.29
N ALA A 30 -3.23 -8.13 21.05
CA ALA A 30 -4.32 -7.33 21.65
C ALA A 30 -3.86 -6.18 22.58
N ILE A 31 -2.57 -5.95 22.72
CA ILE A 31 -2.00 -4.83 23.48
C ILE A 31 -1.64 -3.64 22.57
N THR A 32 -1.58 -3.83 21.26
CA THR A 32 -1.39 -2.75 20.29
C THR A 32 -2.57 -2.74 19.35
N THR A 33 -3.22 -1.61 19.21
CA THR A 33 -4.35 -1.35 18.32
C THR A 33 -4.01 -1.45 16.82
N ALA A 34 -2.79 -1.85 16.49
CA ALA A 34 -2.35 -2.08 15.12
C ALA A 34 -2.51 -3.58 14.81
N GLY A 35 -3.56 -3.94 14.10
CA GLY A 35 -3.69 -5.26 13.49
C GLY A 35 -2.49 -5.58 12.59
N MET A 36 -2.26 -6.87 12.34
CA MET A 36 -1.18 -7.30 11.44
C MET A 36 -1.60 -7.13 9.98
N ASP A 37 -1.62 -5.88 9.56
CA ASP A 37 -1.67 -5.56 8.14
C ASP A 37 -0.27 -5.70 7.57
N VAL A 38 -0.16 -6.25 6.38
CA VAL A 38 1.12 -6.54 5.74
C VAL A 38 1.16 -5.93 4.36
N ALA A 39 2.22 -5.20 4.09
CA ALA A 39 2.54 -4.75 2.75
C ALA A 39 3.83 -5.42 2.26
N ILE A 40 3.85 -5.78 0.99
CA ILE A 40 5.06 -6.19 0.28
C ILE A 40 5.30 -5.24 -0.88
N THR A 41 6.54 -4.83 -1.08
CA THR A 41 6.93 -3.91 -2.15
C THR A 41 8.25 -4.29 -2.78
N SER A 42 8.42 -3.92 -4.04
CA SER A 42 9.65 -4.09 -4.82
C SER A 42 9.86 -2.90 -5.73
N LYS A 43 11.10 -2.66 -6.14
CA LYS A 43 11.38 -1.77 -7.25
C LYS A 43 10.70 -2.32 -8.50
N ALA A 44 9.95 -1.47 -9.20
CA ALA A 44 9.32 -1.84 -10.46
C ALA A 44 10.21 -1.52 -11.66
N ASP A 45 9.78 -1.99 -12.81
CA ASP A 45 10.41 -1.71 -14.10
C ASP A 45 9.52 -0.81 -14.95
N GLN A 46 10.12 -0.17 -15.97
CA GLN A 46 9.44 0.62 -16.99
C GLN A 46 8.70 1.86 -16.43
N GLN A 47 7.35 1.86 -16.49
CA GLN A 47 6.55 3.06 -16.24
C GLN A 47 6.30 3.37 -14.75
N TYR A 48 6.59 2.42 -13.85
CA TYR A 48 6.41 2.61 -12.40
C TYR A 48 7.75 2.56 -11.68
N ASP A 49 7.84 3.27 -10.56
CA ASP A 49 9.03 3.25 -9.72
C ASP A 49 9.05 2.05 -8.78
N CYS A 50 7.88 1.70 -8.26
CA CYS A 50 7.70 0.56 -7.38
C CYS A 50 6.36 -0.13 -7.61
N VAL A 51 6.30 -1.38 -7.19
CA VAL A 51 5.09 -2.18 -7.13
C VAL A 51 4.85 -2.61 -5.69
N SER A 52 3.61 -2.73 -5.27
CA SER A 52 3.23 -3.20 -3.95
C SER A 52 1.93 -3.97 -3.95
N ARG A 53 1.72 -4.75 -2.88
CA ARG A 53 0.42 -5.33 -2.52
C ARG A 53 0.20 -5.13 -1.03
N TYR A 54 -1.05 -5.01 -0.60
CA TYR A 54 -1.42 -4.74 0.79
C TYR A 54 -2.54 -5.67 1.25
N PHE A 55 -2.28 -6.36 2.36
CA PHE A 55 -3.17 -7.35 2.94
C PHE A 55 -3.59 -6.93 4.35
N ALA A 56 -4.89 -6.84 4.58
CA ALA A 56 -5.47 -6.39 5.84
C ALA A 56 -6.59 -7.32 6.35
N PRO A 57 -6.34 -8.62 6.53
CA PRO A 57 -7.39 -9.57 6.88
C PRO A 57 -8.00 -9.34 8.25
N VAL A 58 -7.30 -8.69 9.17
CA VAL A 58 -7.84 -8.33 10.49
C VAL A 58 -8.89 -7.23 10.39
N ALA A 59 -8.76 -6.32 9.42
CA ALA A 59 -9.74 -5.29 9.13
C ALA A 59 -10.95 -5.80 8.30
N GLY A 60 -10.97 -7.09 7.97
CA GLY A 60 -12.02 -7.70 7.14
C GLY A 60 -11.79 -7.60 5.63
N ILE A 61 -10.63 -7.13 5.23
CA ILE A 61 -10.24 -6.98 3.82
C ILE A 61 -9.02 -7.86 3.58
N GLU A 62 -9.17 -8.95 2.83
CA GLU A 62 -8.05 -9.85 2.58
C GLU A 62 -6.93 -9.14 1.81
N GLU A 63 -7.26 -8.49 0.71
CA GLU A 63 -6.35 -7.62 -0.03
C GLU A 63 -7.03 -6.31 -0.40
N ASP A 64 -6.43 -5.18 -0.01
CA ASP A 64 -6.96 -3.86 -0.34
C ASP A 64 -6.58 -3.48 -1.78
N PRO A 65 -7.55 -3.06 -2.60
CA PRO A 65 -7.31 -2.71 -4.00
C PRO A 65 -6.29 -1.60 -4.22
N VAL A 66 -6.41 -0.50 -3.48
CA VAL A 66 -5.48 0.64 -3.52
C VAL A 66 -5.48 1.33 -2.16
N THR A 67 -4.33 1.36 -1.52
CA THR A 67 -4.19 1.83 -0.14
C THR A 67 -3.35 3.10 -0.06
N GLY A 68 -4.00 4.24 0.09
CA GLY A 68 -3.30 5.52 0.23
C GLY A 68 -2.38 5.57 1.46
N SER A 69 -2.86 5.13 2.61
CA SER A 69 -2.15 5.24 3.89
C SER A 69 -0.82 4.49 3.92
N ILE A 70 -0.71 3.30 3.36
CA ILE A 70 0.56 2.55 3.36
C ILE A 70 1.62 3.22 2.47
N HIS A 71 1.20 4.01 1.49
CA HIS A 71 2.13 4.74 0.65
C HIS A 71 2.85 5.88 1.37
N THR A 72 2.40 6.25 2.57
CA THR A 72 3.18 7.14 3.47
C THR A 72 4.47 6.47 3.99
N ALA A 73 4.57 5.16 3.93
CA ALA A 73 5.77 4.39 4.21
C ALA A 73 6.50 3.94 2.93
N ILE A 74 5.77 3.48 1.93
CA ILE A 74 6.33 2.96 0.66
C ILE A 74 7.03 4.07 -0.13
N ALA A 75 6.41 5.25 -0.24
CA ALA A 75 6.99 6.32 -1.05
C ALA A 75 8.31 6.86 -0.50
N PRO A 76 8.50 7.13 0.81
CA PRO A 76 9.79 7.54 1.34
C PRO A 76 10.88 6.48 1.16
N LEU A 77 10.55 5.19 1.35
CA LEU A 77 11.48 4.09 1.13
C LEU A 77 12.07 4.14 -0.29
N TRP A 78 11.21 4.26 -1.30
CA TRP A 78 11.65 4.28 -2.69
C TRP A 78 12.22 5.63 -3.11
N ALA A 79 11.76 6.74 -2.52
CA ALA A 79 12.35 8.06 -2.75
C ALA A 79 13.83 8.10 -2.34
N GLU A 80 14.16 7.53 -1.18
CA GLU A 80 15.53 7.41 -0.70
C GLU A 80 16.36 6.51 -1.63
N LYS A 81 15.87 5.31 -1.95
CA LYS A 81 16.59 4.33 -2.78
C LYS A 81 16.81 4.78 -4.22
N LEU A 82 15.87 5.52 -4.79
CA LEU A 82 15.91 6.01 -6.16
C LEU A 82 16.46 7.44 -6.26
N ALA A 83 16.76 8.09 -5.14
CA ALA A 83 17.25 9.46 -5.04
C ALA A 83 16.34 10.47 -5.77
N LYS A 84 15.02 10.34 -5.59
CA LYS A 84 14.03 11.26 -6.17
C LYS A 84 12.79 11.36 -5.28
N ASN A 85 12.11 12.51 -5.30
CA ASN A 85 10.95 12.76 -4.43
C ASN A 85 9.61 12.33 -5.06
N ASN A 86 9.51 12.32 -6.38
CA ASN A 86 8.30 11.90 -7.08
C ASN A 86 8.35 10.40 -7.37
N ILE A 87 7.44 9.65 -6.79
CA ILE A 87 7.33 8.20 -6.92
C ILE A 87 6.01 7.85 -7.57
N ILE A 88 6.08 7.14 -8.68
CA ILE A 88 4.92 6.54 -9.33
C ILE A 88 4.83 5.10 -8.85
N ALA A 89 3.84 4.83 -8.00
CA ALA A 89 3.64 3.54 -7.36
C ALA A 89 2.46 2.79 -8.00
N TYR A 90 2.65 1.53 -8.28
CA TYR A 90 1.58 0.64 -8.73
C TYR A 90 1.22 -0.35 -7.63
N GLN A 91 -0.05 -0.37 -7.20
CA GLN A 91 -0.56 -1.40 -6.30
C GLN A 91 -1.19 -2.52 -7.11
N ALA A 92 -0.57 -3.70 -7.08
CA ALA A 92 -0.85 -4.82 -7.96
C ALA A 92 -1.90 -5.77 -7.38
N SER A 93 -3.01 -5.23 -6.87
CA SER A 93 -4.20 -6.02 -6.52
C SER A 93 -4.91 -6.52 -7.80
N SER A 94 -5.94 -7.35 -7.64
CA SER A 94 -6.75 -7.82 -8.77
C SER A 94 -7.35 -6.69 -9.62
N ARG A 95 -7.72 -5.57 -8.98
CA ARG A 95 -8.18 -4.35 -9.65
C ARG A 95 -7.02 -3.52 -10.18
N GLY A 96 -5.95 -3.46 -9.43
CA GLY A 96 -4.83 -2.57 -9.67
C GLY A 96 -5.12 -1.10 -9.41
N GLY A 97 -4.07 -0.31 -9.26
CA GLY A 97 -4.18 1.13 -9.17
C GLY A 97 -2.83 1.81 -9.12
N VAL A 98 -2.80 3.04 -9.62
CA VAL A 98 -1.59 3.88 -9.65
C VAL A 98 -1.75 5.01 -8.66
N LEU A 99 -0.71 5.23 -7.86
CA LEU A 99 -0.62 6.37 -6.95
C LEU A 99 0.60 7.22 -7.34
N TYR A 100 0.39 8.51 -7.35
CA TYR A 100 1.43 9.51 -7.59
C TYR A 100 1.79 10.12 -6.25
N CYS A 101 2.99 9.81 -5.76
CA CYS A 101 3.46 10.23 -4.45
C CYS A 101 4.56 11.27 -4.59
N ASN A 102 4.48 12.34 -3.81
CA ASN A 102 5.51 13.35 -3.74
C ASN A 102 5.98 13.51 -2.29
N VAL A 103 7.22 13.15 -2.01
CA VAL A 103 7.83 13.30 -0.69
C VAL A 103 8.28 14.75 -0.54
N LEU A 104 7.51 15.54 0.20
CA LEU A 104 7.76 16.98 0.38
C LEU A 104 8.89 17.25 1.38
N ASN A 105 8.91 16.48 2.49
CA ASN A 105 9.92 16.53 3.54
C ASN A 105 9.80 15.26 4.41
N GLN A 106 10.51 15.22 5.54
CA GLN A 106 10.50 14.07 6.46
C GLN A 106 9.14 13.80 7.12
N GLU A 107 8.23 14.78 7.14
CA GLU A 107 6.94 14.69 7.84
C GLU A 107 5.73 14.68 6.91
N ARG A 108 5.90 15.03 5.64
CA ARG A 108 4.81 15.26 4.70
C ARG A 108 5.01 14.57 3.37
N ILE A 109 3.96 13.86 2.97
CA ILE A 109 3.85 13.22 1.66
C ILE A 109 2.52 13.61 1.05
N GLU A 110 2.54 14.00 -0.21
CA GLU A 110 1.36 14.14 -1.02
C GLU A 110 1.11 12.84 -1.78
N VAL A 111 -0.09 12.28 -1.60
CA VAL A 111 -0.52 11.07 -2.32
C VAL A 111 -1.71 11.43 -3.18
N SER A 112 -1.59 11.24 -4.48
CA SER A 112 -2.59 11.59 -5.47
C SER A 112 -2.97 10.38 -6.32
N GLY A 113 -4.20 10.40 -6.83
CA GLY A 113 -4.71 9.37 -7.72
C GLY A 113 -5.89 9.89 -8.52
N TYR A 114 -6.36 9.08 -9.45
CA TYR A 114 -7.54 9.40 -10.26
C TYR A 114 -8.79 8.80 -9.61
N GLY A 115 -9.86 9.59 -9.59
CA GLY A 115 -11.18 9.17 -9.17
C GLY A 115 -12.22 9.46 -10.25
N LYS A 116 -13.33 8.75 -10.20
CA LYS A 116 -14.49 9.02 -11.03
C LYS A 116 -15.66 9.42 -10.14
N LEU A 117 -16.28 10.55 -10.45
CA LEU A 117 -17.49 10.97 -9.78
C LEU A 117 -18.60 9.96 -10.08
N TYR A 118 -19.07 9.29 -9.06
CA TYR A 118 -20.15 8.31 -9.15
C TYR A 118 -21.52 8.92 -8.78
N MET A 119 -21.55 9.71 -7.71
CA MET A 119 -22.77 10.30 -7.20
C MET A 119 -22.47 11.63 -6.51
N GLN A 120 -23.37 12.57 -6.66
CA GLN A 120 -23.42 13.79 -5.86
C GLN A 120 -24.79 13.87 -5.19
N ALA A 121 -24.81 14.12 -3.89
CA ALA A 121 -26.05 14.19 -3.10
C ALA A 121 -26.00 15.36 -2.14
N GLU A 122 -27.18 15.87 -1.79
CA GLU A 122 -27.38 16.87 -0.76
C GLU A 122 -28.02 16.21 0.47
N ILE A 123 -27.48 16.52 1.65
CA ILE A 123 -27.96 15.99 2.93
C ILE A 123 -28.66 17.11 3.67
N PHE A 124 -29.92 16.87 4.02
CA PHE A 124 -30.70 17.81 4.86
C PHE A 124 -30.65 17.31 6.31
N PRO A 125 -30.22 18.15 7.29
CA PRO A 125 -30.20 17.80 8.71
C PRO A 125 -31.58 17.68 9.32
#